data_c6c99a086fcc588b8a17f4196e9bca8d
#
_entry.id   c6c99a086fcc588b8a17f4196e9bca8d
#
_cell.length_a   1.000
_cell.length_b   1.000
_cell.length_c   1.000
_cell.angle_alpha   90.00
_cell.angle_beta   90.00
_cell.angle_gamma   90.00
#
_symmetry.space_group_name_H-M   'P 1'
#
loop_
_entity.id
_entity.type
_entity.pdbx_description
1 polymer ?
#
loop_
_entity_poly.entity_id
_entity_poly.type
_entity_poly.pdbx_seq_one_letter_code
_entity_poly.pdbx_strand_id
1 'polypeptide(L)'
;MSGELEQIVSVRVLTTPEAGEPVGALLESIFGTTASVWSEDGSSETKVTVYLERESVDPAEEALLGQGLDVLRAAGLDVGEGEWAVERVKREDWSESWKKHFSPIEVGERLLVKPEWEEIEPKLGQAVVILNPGMSFGTGHHATTLFCLRQLAECMPVGVGKSLLDAGTGSGILAISAAKLGYGPVEAWDFDPVAV
;
A
#
# COMPACT_ATOMS: atom_id res chain seq x y z
N MET A 1 -2.97 11.53 -29.95
CA MET A 1 -2.69 10.09 -29.74
C MET A 1 -1.38 10.04 -28.95
N SER A 2 -1.46 10.09 -27.64
CA SER A 2 -0.32 9.87 -26.73
C SER A 2 -0.04 8.37 -26.74
N GLY A 3 1.06 7.97 -27.36
CA GLY A 3 1.52 6.58 -27.27
C GLY A 3 1.77 6.24 -25.82
N GLU A 4 1.08 5.23 -25.30
CA GLU A 4 1.39 4.68 -23.99
C GLU A 4 2.82 4.14 -24.04
N LEU A 5 3.63 4.53 -23.07
CA LEU A 5 4.99 4.00 -22.95
C LEU A 5 4.91 2.48 -22.74
N GLU A 6 5.52 1.70 -23.61
CA GLU A 6 5.59 0.23 -23.48
C GLU A 6 6.44 -0.21 -22.28
N GLN A 7 7.25 0.69 -21.76
CA GLN A 7 8.14 0.45 -20.60
C GLN A 7 8.02 1.56 -19.58
N ILE A 8 8.11 1.18 -18.33
CA ILE A 8 8.19 2.06 -17.16
C ILE A 8 9.53 1.81 -16.46
N VAL A 9 9.96 2.77 -15.65
CA VAL A 9 11.17 2.62 -14.84
C VAL A 9 10.76 2.34 -13.40
N SER A 10 11.34 1.32 -12.77
CA SER A 10 11.27 1.10 -11.34
C SER A 10 12.56 1.55 -10.66
N VAL A 11 12.42 2.25 -9.55
CA VAL A 11 13.53 2.53 -8.62
C VAL A 11 13.25 1.77 -7.34
N ARG A 12 14.15 0.86 -6.99
CA ARG A 12 14.00 -0.03 -5.83
C ARG A 12 15.16 0.19 -4.87
N VAL A 13 14.83 0.34 -3.59
CA VAL A 13 15.80 0.40 -2.49
C VAL A 13 15.60 -0.81 -1.59
N LEU A 14 16.70 -1.50 -1.25
CA LEU A 14 16.73 -2.53 -0.21
C LEU A 14 17.12 -1.88 1.12
N THR A 15 16.30 -2.08 2.14
CA THR A 15 16.49 -1.46 3.44
C THR A 15 16.02 -2.39 4.57
N THR A 16 16.05 -1.93 5.81
CA THR A 16 15.51 -2.68 6.95
C THR A 16 14.01 -2.43 7.14
N PRO A 17 13.29 -3.27 7.89
CA PRO A 17 11.89 -3.02 8.22
C PRO A 17 11.66 -1.69 8.95
N GLU A 18 12.62 -1.26 9.79
CA GLU A 18 12.55 0.01 10.53
C GLU A 18 12.62 1.22 9.58
N ALA A 19 13.46 1.14 8.55
CA ALA A 19 13.67 2.23 7.60
C ALA A 19 12.71 2.21 6.40
N GLY A 20 11.86 1.19 6.27
CA GLY A 20 10.95 1.04 5.13
C GLY A 20 10.09 2.27 4.86
N GLU A 21 9.37 2.74 5.86
CA GLU A 21 8.52 3.94 5.76
C GLU A 21 9.31 5.23 5.51
N PRO A 22 10.41 5.53 6.25
CA PRO A 22 11.25 6.69 5.96
C PRO A 22 11.86 6.69 4.55
N VAL A 23 12.29 5.54 4.05
CA VAL A 23 12.80 5.38 2.69
C VAL A 23 11.67 5.54 1.68
N GLY A 24 10.46 5.06 1.98
CA GLY A 24 9.27 5.29 1.17
C GLY A 24 8.99 6.78 1.00
N ALA A 25 8.92 7.52 2.11
CA ALA A 25 8.71 8.98 2.10
C ALA A 25 9.83 9.72 1.34
N LEU A 26 11.08 9.26 1.43
CA LEU A 26 12.19 9.81 0.65
C LEU A 26 11.96 9.61 -0.85
N LEU A 27 11.62 8.40 -1.28
CA LEU A 27 11.35 8.11 -2.70
C LEU A 27 10.17 8.93 -3.22
N GLU A 28 9.09 9.03 -2.46
CA GLU A 28 7.92 9.85 -2.82
C GLU A 28 8.27 11.33 -2.97
N SER A 29 9.11 11.86 -2.07
CA SER A 29 9.59 13.24 -2.13
C SER A 29 10.43 13.53 -3.37
N ILE A 30 11.24 12.58 -3.83
CA ILE A 30 12.13 12.75 -4.98
C ILE A 30 11.36 12.56 -6.29
N PHE A 31 10.55 11.51 -6.37
CA PHE A 31 9.96 11.06 -7.63
C PHE A 31 8.50 11.49 -7.83
N GLY A 32 7.84 12.04 -6.81
CA GLY A 32 6.47 12.56 -6.90
C GLY A 32 5.42 11.47 -7.14
N THR A 33 5.70 10.23 -6.79
CA THR A 33 4.78 9.10 -6.94
C THR A 33 4.83 8.21 -5.70
N THR A 34 3.75 7.49 -5.44
CA THR A 34 3.61 6.64 -4.24
C THR A 34 4.61 5.49 -4.24
N ALA A 35 5.25 5.28 -3.11
CA ALA A 35 6.16 4.18 -2.89
C ALA A 35 5.41 2.93 -2.37
N SER A 36 5.81 1.79 -2.91
CA SER A 36 5.38 0.48 -2.40
C SER A 36 6.43 -0.03 -1.41
N VAL A 37 6.03 -0.28 -0.18
CA VAL A 37 6.88 -0.87 0.87
C VAL A 37 6.46 -2.31 1.07
N TRP A 38 7.38 -3.24 0.87
CA TRP A 38 7.12 -4.67 0.99
C TRP A 38 8.18 -5.37 1.83
N SER A 39 7.74 -6.13 2.82
CA SER A 39 8.59 -6.99 3.66
C SER A 39 7.98 -8.39 3.69
N GLU A 40 8.83 -9.41 3.59
CA GLU A 40 8.40 -10.78 3.83
C GLU A 40 8.37 -11.05 5.34
N ASP A 41 7.35 -11.79 5.80
CA ASP A 41 7.20 -12.11 7.23
C ASP A 41 8.45 -12.80 7.78
N GLY A 42 9.07 -12.16 8.78
CA GLY A 42 10.31 -12.65 9.39
C GLY A 42 11.59 -12.29 8.63
N SER A 43 11.50 -11.55 7.53
CA SER A 43 12.66 -11.03 6.83
C SER A 43 13.29 -9.84 7.55
N SER A 44 14.61 -9.76 7.52
CA SER A 44 15.36 -8.56 7.94
C SER A 44 15.45 -7.51 6.83
N GLU A 45 14.93 -7.80 5.64
CA GLU A 45 14.96 -6.92 4.48
C GLU A 45 13.57 -6.43 4.10
N THR A 46 13.51 -5.15 3.73
CA THR A 46 12.34 -4.48 3.19
C THR A 46 12.69 -3.91 1.82
N LYS A 47 11.82 -4.12 0.85
CA LYS A 47 11.91 -3.56 -0.50
C LYS A 47 11.00 -2.36 -0.59
N VAL A 48 11.57 -1.21 -0.96
CA VAL A 48 10.82 0.01 -1.22
C VAL A 48 10.95 0.33 -2.70
N THR A 49 9.84 0.44 -3.41
CA THR A 49 9.85 0.60 -4.88
C THR A 49 8.91 1.71 -5.31
N VAL A 50 9.35 2.55 -6.22
CA VAL A 50 8.51 3.48 -6.98
C VAL A 50 8.54 3.11 -8.46
N TYR A 51 7.42 3.34 -9.15
CA TYR A 51 7.28 3.12 -10.58
C TYR A 51 7.02 4.44 -11.28
N LEU A 52 7.79 4.70 -12.33
CA LEU A 52 7.80 5.98 -13.03
C LEU A 52 7.38 5.79 -14.49
N GLU A 53 6.37 6.53 -14.93
CA GLU A 53 5.92 6.53 -16.33
C GLU A 53 6.85 7.36 -17.20
N ARG A 54 8.12 6.94 -17.31
CA ARG A 54 9.17 7.56 -18.10
C ARG A 54 10.26 6.55 -18.45
N GLU A 55 11.14 6.90 -19.39
CA GLU A 55 12.15 5.97 -19.91
C GLU A 55 13.44 5.90 -19.08
N SER A 56 13.70 6.88 -18.21
CA SER A 56 14.93 6.93 -17.41
C SER A 56 14.75 7.77 -16.15
N VAL A 57 15.63 7.57 -15.20
CA VAL A 57 15.81 8.42 -14.00
C VAL A 57 16.86 9.48 -14.32
N ASP A 58 16.66 10.70 -13.81
CA ASP A 58 17.66 11.77 -13.96
C ASP A 58 18.82 11.49 -12.99
N PRO A 59 20.09 11.63 -13.44
CA PRO A 59 21.25 11.52 -12.56
C PRO A 59 21.19 12.42 -11.32
N ALA A 60 20.51 13.56 -11.40
CA ALA A 60 20.31 14.44 -10.25
C ALA A 60 19.36 13.79 -9.22
N GLU A 61 18.35 13.06 -9.64
CA GLU A 61 17.43 12.33 -8.74
C GLU A 61 18.15 11.15 -8.06
N GLU A 62 19.00 10.42 -8.81
CA GLU A 62 19.84 9.38 -8.20
C GLU A 62 20.81 9.94 -7.16
N ALA A 63 21.39 11.12 -7.43
CA ALA A 63 22.25 11.81 -6.47
C ALA A 63 21.47 12.25 -5.22
N LEU A 64 20.24 12.74 -5.38
CA LEU A 64 19.35 13.09 -4.26
C LEU A 64 18.96 11.87 -3.44
N LEU A 65 18.73 10.72 -4.08
CA LEU A 65 18.45 9.47 -3.38
C LEU A 65 19.63 9.05 -2.50
N GLY A 66 20.85 9.04 -3.05
CA GLY A 66 22.05 8.72 -2.28
C GLY A 66 22.23 9.67 -1.07
N GLN A 67 22.09 10.98 -1.30
CA GLN A 67 22.18 11.99 -0.22
C GLN A 67 21.08 11.79 0.83
N GLY A 68 19.85 11.49 0.41
CA GLY A 68 18.73 11.25 1.32
C GLY A 68 18.97 10.02 2.21
N LEU A 69 19.48 8.93 1.65
CA LEU A 69 19.84 7.74 2.42
C LEU A 69 20.97 8.05 3.44
N ASP A 70 21.94 8.86 3.07
CA ASP A 70 22.99 9.32 3.98
C ASP A 70 22.44 10.18 5.13
N VAL A 71 21.47 11.04 4.85
CA VAL A 71 20.77 11.84 5.88
C VAL A 71 20.02 10.91 6.85
N LEU A 72 19.32 9.90 6.36
CA LEU A 72 18.63 8.93 7.21
C LEU A 72 19.61 8.17 8.11
N ARG A 73 20.75 7.73 7.58
CA ARG A 73 21.84 7.12 8.37
C ARG A 73 22.39 8.05 9.44
N ALA A 74 22.65 9.32 9.06
CA ALA A 74 23.14 10.34 9.99
C ALA A 74 22.13 10.64 11.11
N ALA A 75 20.84 10.49 10.84
CA ALA A 75 19.78 10.63 11.83
C ALA A 75 19.65 9.39 12.76
N GLY A 76 20.47 8.36 12.55
CA GLY A 76 20.52 7.16 13.39
C GLY A 76 19.61 6.02 12.92
N LEU A 77 18.99 6.12 11.73
CA LEU A 77 18.22 5.03 11.16
C LEU A 77 19.16 3.96 10.55
N ASP A 78 18.87 2.71 10.85
CA ASP A 78 19.48 1.59 10.15
C ASP A 78 18.81 1.37 8.80
N VAL A 79 19.38 1.95 7.75
CA VAL A 79 18.90 1.76 6.37
C VAL A 79 19.51 0.52 5.69
N GLY A 80 20.21 -0.32 6.43
CA GLY A 80 20.95 -1.46 5.89
C GLY A 80 22.05 -1.01 4.93
N GLU A 81 22.33 -1.82 3.91
CA GLU A 81 23.31 -1.45 2.89
C GLU A 81 22.80 -0.26 2.05
N GLY A 82 21.46 -0.07 1.97
CA GLY A 82 20.85 1.03 1.23
C GLY A 82 21.17 0.95 -0.26
N GLU A 83 21.34 -0.27 -0.77
CA GLU A 83 21.52 -0.50 -2.20
C GLU A 83 20.24 -0.17 -2.96
N TRP A 84 20.38 0.51 -4.08
CA TRP A 84 19.26 0.75 -4.98
C TRP A 84 19.57 0.30 -6.40
N ALA A 85 18.51 -0.06 -7.10
CA ALA A 85 18.54 -0.46 -8.51
C ALA A 85 17.51 0.32 -9.30
N VAL A 86 17.89 0.72 -10.51
CA VAL A 86 17.01 1.31 -11.51
C VAL A 86 16.83 0.29 -12.62
N GLU A 87 15.61 -0.18 -12.84
CA GLU A 87 15.29 -1.22 -13.81
C GLU A 87 14.20 -0.76 -14.76
N ARG A 88 14.29 -1.18 -16.03
CA ARG A 88 13.19 -1.00 -16.99
C ARG A 88 12.28 -2.21 -16.91
N VAL A 89 11.02 -1.96 -16.68
CA VAL A 89 9.98 -2.99 -16.55
C VAL A 89 8.97 -2.80 -17.68
N LYS A 90 8.60 -3.87 -18.36
CA LYS A 90 7.49 -3.79 -19.31
C LYS A 90 6.20 -3.47 -18.56
N ARG A 91 5.38 -2.60 -19.12
CA ARG A 91 4.11 -2.19 -18.52
C ARG A 91 3.17 -3.38 -18.26
N GLU A 92 3.19 -4.37 -19.13
CA GLU A 92 2.44 -5.62 -18.97
C GLU A 92 2.96 -6.44 -17.78
N ASP A 93 4.29 -6.57 -17.63
CA ASP A 93 4.90 -7.28 -16.51
C ASP A 93 4.64 -6.56 -15.16
N TRP A 94 4.57 -5.23 -15.19
CA TRP A 94 4.22 -4.44 -14.02
C TRP A 94 2.75 -4.67 -13.61
N SER A 95 1.81 -4.60 -14.55
CA SER A 95 0.38 -4.79 -14.27
C SER A 95 0.06 -6.18 -13.71
N GLU A 96 0.89 -7.18 -13.96
CA GLU A 96 0.75 -8.53 -13.41
C GLU A 96 1.59 -8.76 -12.15
N SER A 97 2.79 -8.15 -12.06
CA SER A 97 3.69 -8.38 -10.93
C SER A 97 3.19 -7.73 -9.64
N TRP A 98 2.59 -6.53 -9.72
CA TRP A 98 2.05 -5.87 -8.53
C TRP A 98 0.83 -6.60 -7.95
N LYS A 99 0.02 -7.26 -8.80
CA LYS A 99 -1.10 -8.09 -8.34
C LYS A 99 -0.64 -9.20 -7.38
N LYS A 100 0.54 -9.76 -7.57
CA LYS A 100 1.11 -10.82 -6.72
C LYS A 100 1.45 -10.35 -5.31
N HIS A 101 1.58 -9.04 -5.10
CA HIS A 101 1.87 -8.45 -3.80
C HIS A 101 0.61 -8.12 -2.98
N PHE A 102 -0.58 -8.30 -3.57
CA PHE A 102 -1.85 -8.09 -2.88
C PHE A 102 -2.49 -9.42 -2.49
N SER A 103 -2.02 -9.96 -1.38
CA SER A 103 -2.66 -11.13 -0.79
C SER A 103 -3.98 -10.75 -0.14
N PRO A 104 -5.00 -11.59 -0.20
CA PRO A 104 -6.24 -11.39 0.53
C PRO A 104 -6.01 -11.28 2.04
N ILE A 105 -6.80 -10.44 2.69
CA ILE A 105 -6.73 -10.21 4.12
C ILE A 105 -7.95 -10.88 4.76
N GLU A 106 -7.71 -11.95 5.50
CA GLU A 106 -8.73 -12.56 6.35
C GLU A 106 -8.69 -11.95 7.75
N VAL A 107 -9.81 -11.37 8.18
CA VAL A 107 -9.97 -10.82 9.52
C VAL A 107 -10.94 -11.71 10.31
N GLY A 108 -10.38 -12.72 10.93
CA GLY A 108 -11.15 -13.75 11.64
C GLY A 108 -12.17 -14.44 10.72
N GLU A 109 -13.32 -14.81 11.30
CA GLU A 109 -14.40 -15.48 10.59
C GLU A 109 -15.40 -14.51 9.93
N ARG A 110 -15.19 -13.18 10.08
CA ARG A 110 -16.23 -12.20 9.80
C ARG A 110 -15.97 -11.32 8.58
N LEU A 111 -14.71 -11.12 8.19
CA LEU A 111 -14.36 -10.20 7.12
C LEU A 111 -13.27 -10.79 6.23
N LEU A 112 -13.49 -10.73 4.93
CA LEU A 112 -12.50 -11.02 3.89
C LEU A 112 -12.37 -9.77 3.02
N VAL A 113 -11.16 -9.22 2.95
CA VAL A 113 -10.81 -8.17 1.98
C VAL A 113 -9.95 -8.81 0.91
N LYS A 114 -10.36 -8.70 -0.34
CA LYS A 114 -9.63 -9.30 -1.46
C LYS A 114 -9.68 -8.42 -2.70
N PRO A 115 -8.68 -8.48 -3.56
CA PRO A 115 -8.79 -7.88 -4.89
C PRO A 115 -9.75 -8.68 -5.79
N GLU A 116 -10.20 -8.07 -6.87
CA GLU A 116 -11.18 -8.66 -7.80
C GLU A 116 -10.67 -9.94 -8.47
N TRP A 117 -9.36 -10.02 -8.76
CA TRP A 117 -8.74 -11.15 -9.46
C TRP A 117 -8.49 -12.39 -8.59
N GLU A 118 -8.71 -12.29 -7.28
CA GLU A 118 -8.54 -13.42 -6.37
C GLU A 118 -9.84 -14.22 -6.26
N GLU A 119 -9.77 -15.51 -6.63
CA GLU A 119 -10.90 -16.44 -6.56
C GLU A 119 -10.90 -17.18 -5.21
N ILE A 120 -11.22 -16.47 -4.14
CA ILE A 120 -11.37 -17.07 -2.80
C ILE A 120 -12.84 -17.08 -2.42
N GLU A 121 -13.33 -18.28 -2.08
CA GLU A 121 -14.68 -18.49 -1.56
C GLU A 121 -14.76 -17.97 -0.12
N PRO A 122 -15.68 -17.06 0.19
CA PRO A 122 -15.86 -16.58 1.57
C PRO A 122 -16.49 -17.66 2.45
N LYS A 123 -16.14 -17.64 3.72
CA LYS A 123 -16.78 -18.50 4.72
C LYS A 123 -18.24 -18.09 4.93
N LEU A 124 -19.04 -19.00 5.43
CA LEU A 124 -20.46 -18.76 5.69
C LEU A 124 -20.65 -17.57 6.67
N GLY A 125 -21.32 -16.52 6.21
CA GLY A 125 -21.56 -15.31 7.00
C GLY A 125 -20.39 -14.32 7.03
N GLN A 126 -19.33 -14.56 6.29
CA GLN A 126 -18.21 -13.64 6.16
C GLN A 126 -18.57 -12.49 5.22
N ALA A 127 -18.38 -11.25 5.66
CA ALA A 127 -18.51 -10.08 4.82
C ALA A 127 -17.34 -10.01 3.83
N VAL A 128 -17.62 -9.72 2.57
CA VAL A 128 -16.61 -9.62 1.53
C VAL A 128 -16.47 -8.17 1.07
N VAL A 129 -15.25 -7.67 1.12
CA VAL A 129 -14.85 -6.39 0.54
C VAL A 129 -13.96 -6.66 -0.65
N ILE A 130 -14.38 -6.20 -1.81
CA ILE A 130 -13.57 -6.22 -3.02
C ILE A 130 -12.89 -4.85 -3.10
N LEU A 131 -11.58 -4.84 -3.03
CA LEU A 131 -10.78 -3.63 -3.09
C LEU A 131 -9.66 -3.84 -4.09
N ASN A 132 -9.75 -3.14 -5.21
CA ASN A 132 -8.66 -3.10 -6.17
C ASN A 132 -7.69 -2.02 -5.72
N PRO A 133 -6.45 -2.37 -5.33
CA PRO A 133 -5.47 -1.38 -4.96
C PRO A 133 -5.22 -0.48 -6.15
N GLY A 134 -5.60 0.78 -6.01
CA GLY A 134 -5.26 1.83 -6.95
C GLY A 134 -3.87 2.38 -6.67
N MET A 135 -3.51 3.45 -7.37
CA MET A 135 -2.29 4.23 -7.10
C MET A 135 -2.40 5.07 -5.81
N SER A 136 -3.54 5.00 -5.10
CA SER A 136 -3.79 5.69 -3.84
C SER A 136 -3.45 4.82 -2.63
N PHE A 137 -3.04 5.47 -1.55
CA PHE A 137 -2.71 4.84 -0.25
C PHE A 137 -3.86 3.96 0.27
N GLY A 138 -3.52 2.79 0.84
CA GLY A 138 -4.54 1.95 1.51
C GLY A 138 -4.65 0.53 0.99
N THR A 139 -3.52 -0.16 0.79
CA THR A 139 -3.49 -1.57 0.40
C THR A 139 -4.04 -2.53 1.46
N GLY A 140 -4.30 -2.03 2.67
CA GLY A 140 -4.77 -2.82 3.79
C GLY A 140 -3.69 -3.59 4.55
N HIS A 141 -2.49 -3.72 4.00
CA HIS A 141 -1.40 -4.48 4.62
C HIS A 141 -0.61 -3.72 5.68
N HIS A 142 -0.80 -2.40 5.78
CA HIS A 142 -0.18 -1.63 6.86
C HIS A 142 -0.69 -2.09 8.23
N ALA A 143 0.20 -2.22 9.21
CA ALA A 143 -0.13 -2.76 10.54
C ALA A 143 -1.28 -1.99 11.22
N THR A 144 -1.36 -0.66 11.03
CA THR A 144 -2.44 0.17 11.58
C THR A 144 -3.79 -0.13 10.93
N THR A 145 -3.81 -0.31 9.60
CA THR A 145 -5.03 -0.67 8.86
C THR A 145 -5.54 -2.04 9.28
N LEU A 146 -4.64 -3.03 9.37
CA LEU A 146 -4.97 -4.38 9.87
C LEU A 146 -5.52 -4.35 11.29
N PHE A 147 -4.92 -3.54 12.16
CA PHE A 147 -5.42 -3.34 13.52
C PHE A 147 -6.85 -2.78 13.51
N CYS A 148 -7.10 -1.74 12.74
CA CYS A 148 -8.43 -1.15 12.62
C CYS A 148 -9.46 -2.14 12.06
N LEU A 149 -9.11 -2.90 11.02
CA LEU A 149 -9.98 -3.93 10.44
C LEU A 149 -10.34 -5.01 11.48
N ARG A 150 -9.37 -5.45 12.30
CA ARG A 150 -9.61 -6.38 13.41
C ARG A 150 -10.57 -5.79 14.43
N GLN A 151 -10.34 -4.56 14.84
CA GLN A 151 -11.24 -3.87 15.79
C GLN A 151 -12.65 -3.74 15.22
N LEU A 152 -12.83 -3.38 13.97
CA LEU A 152 -14.13 -3.33 13.30
C LEU A 152 -14.83 -4.69 13.32
N ALA A 153 -14.12 -5.77 12.99
CA ALA A 153 -14.67 -7.11 12.97
C ALA A 153 -15.04 -7.63 14.38
N GLU A 154 -14.27 -7.28 15.41
CA GLU A 154 -14.46 -7.74 16.79
C GLU A 154 -15.51 -6.91 17.55
N CYS A 155 -15.56 -5.60 17.30
CA CYS A 155 -16.39 -4.67 18.06
C CYS A 155 -17.89 -4.70 17.72
N MET A 156 -18.31 -5.43 16.69
CA MET A 156 -19.72 -5.52 16.32
C MET A 156 -20.40 -6.75 16.94
N PRO A 157 -21.19 -6.58 18.00
CA PRO A 157 -22.19 -7.60 18.36
C PRO A 157 -23.23 -7.69 17.24
N VAL A 158 -23.64 -8.89 16.91
CA VAL A 158 -24.71 -9.12 15.92
C VAL A 158 -25.97 -8.36 16.33
N GLY A 159 -26.46 -7.49 15.44
CA GLY A 159 -27.75 -6.81 15.61
C GLY A 159 -27.76 -5.42 16.25
N VAL A 160 -26.61 -4.82 16.54
CA VAL A 160 -26.55 -3.44 17.07
C VAL A 160 -25.79 -2.54 16.09
N GLY A 161 -26.52 -1.69 15.36
CA GLY A 161 -25.93 -0.69 14.48
C GLY A 161 -25.10 0.33 15.28
N LYS A 162 -23.81 0.42 15.01
CA LYS A 162 -22.92 1.49 15.49
C LYS A 162 -22.56 2.37 14.32
N SER A 163 -22.55 3.67 14.52
CA SER A 163 -22.03 4.60 13.51
C SER A 163 -20.51 4.53 13.44
N LEU A 164 -19.97 4.83 12.27
CA LEU A 164 -18.54 4.97 12.04
C LEU A 164 -18.26 6.29 11.31
N LEU A 165 -17.21 6.97 11.73
CA LEU A 165 -16.60 8.06 10.99
C LEU A 165 -15.16 7.65 10.64
N ASP A 166 -14.85 7.63 9.35
CA ASP A 166 -13.52 7.31 8.80
C ASP A 166 -12.88 8.59 8.25
N ALA A 167 -11.99 9.17 9.05
CA ALA A 167 -11.29 10.40 8.71
C ALA A 167 -9.91 10.08 8.12
N GLY A 168 -9.67 10.47 6.87
CA GLY A 168 -8.53 10.02 6.09
C GLY A 168 -8.77 8.61 5.55
N THR A 169 -9.90 8.43 4.85
CA THR A 169 -10.39 7.11 4.43
C THR A 169 -9.52 6.43 3.39
N GLY A 170 -8.69 7.18 2.67
CA GLY A 170 -7.85 6.66 1.58
C GLY A 170 -8.67 5.85 0.58
N SER A 171 -8.34 4.60 0.39
CA SER A 171 -9.07 3.66 -0.49
C SER A 171 -10.50 3.33 -0.02
N GLY A 172 -10.94 3.87 1.11
CA GLY A 172 -12.23 3.54 1.72
C GLY A 172 -12.27 2.19 2.43
N ILE A 173 -11.15 1.51 2.57
CA ILE A 173 -11.09 0.13 3.08
C ILE A 173 -11.78 -0.04 4.45
N LEU A 174 -11.60 0.90 5.38
CA LEU A 174 -12.22 0.82 6.71
C LEU A 174 -13.73 1.13 6.65
N ALA A 175 -14.10 2.19 5.94
CA ALA A 175 -15.50 2.58 5.77
C ALA A 175 -16.32 1.50 5.07
N ILE A 176 -15.81 0.94 3.96
CA ILE A 176 -16.47 -0.12 3.20
C ILE A 176 -16.59 -1.38 4.07
N SER A 177 -15.51 -1.75 4.77
CA SER A 177 -15.51 -2.91 5.68
C SER A 177 -16.54 -2.75 6.80
N ALA A 178 -16.62 -1.57 7.41
CA ALA A 178 -17.59 -1.27 8.45
C ALA A 178 -19.03 -1.40 7.92
N ALA A 179 -19.33 -0.80 6.77
CA ALA A 179 -20.65 -0.92 6.15
C ALA A 179 -21.04 -2.38 5.86
N LYS A 180 -20.11 -3.18 5.33
CA LYS A 180 -20.30 -4.62 5.08
C LYS A 180 -20.49 -5.43 6.37
N LEU A 181 -19.87 -5.01 7.47
CA LEU A 181 -20.05 -5.62 8.79
C LEU A 181 -21.35 -5.20 9.49
N GLY A 182 -22.11 -4.25 8.93
CA GLY A 182 -23.40 -3.81 9.47
C GLY A 182 -23.32 -2.56 10.35
N TYR A 183 -22.23 -1.80 10.29
CA TYR A 183 -22.20 -0.46 10.87
C TYR A 183 -23.13 0.47 10.09
N GLY A 184 -23.75 1.41 10.80
CA GLY A 184 -24.59 2.43 10.18
C GLY A 184 -25.07 3.48 11.17
N PRO A 185 -25.05 4.77 10.81
CA PRO A 185 -24.48 5.31 9.54
C PRO A 185 -22.94 5.22 9.50
N VAL A 186 -22.41 5.16 8.26
CA VAL A 186 -20.98 5.25 7.98
C VAL A 186 -20.72 6.50 7.19
N GLU A 187 -19.83 7.35 7.69
CA GLU A 187 -19.36 8.56 7.03
C GLU A 187 -17.85 8.45 6.82
N ALA A 188 -17.38 8.85 5.64
CA ALA A 188 -15.96 8.79 5.28
C ALA A 188 -15.57 10.04 4.51
N TRP A 189 -14.36 10.53 4.73
CA TRP A 189 -13.80 11.66 4.00
C TRP A 189 -12.27 11.56 3.93
N ASP A 190 -11.71 12.17 2.90
CA ASP A 190 -10.27 12.31 2.77
C ASP A 190 -9.89 13.74 2.39
N PHE A 191 -8.65 14.10 2.68
CA PHE A 191 -8.06 15.35 2.25
C PHE A 191 -7.65 15.28 0.78
N ASP A 192 -7.23 14.10 0.32
CA ASP A 192 -6.81 13.88 -1.06
C ASP A 192 -8.03 13.66 -1.97
N PRO A 193 -8.29 14.54 -2.95
CA PRO A 193 -9.40 14.38 -3.88
C PRO A 193 -9.27 13.17 -4.82
N VAL A 194 -8.08 12.53 -4.88
CA VAL A 194 -7.87 11.30 -5.66
C VAL A 194 -8.30 10.06 -4.88
N ALA A 195 -8.40 10.18 -3.56
CA ALA A 195 -8.81 9.08 -2.67
C ALA A 195 -10.33 8.88 -2.62
N VAL A 196 -11.14 9.87 -3.07
CA VAL A 196 -12.61 9.90 -2.93
C VAL A 196 -13.30 9.90 -4.28
#